data_2dc765272442708197c18235b2d6cf73
#
_entry.id   2dc765272442708197c18235b2d6cf73
#
_cell.length_a   1.000
_cell.length_b   1.000
_cell.length_c   1.000
_cell.angle_alpha   90.00
_cell.angle_beta   90.00
_cell.angle_gamma   90.00
#
_symmetry.space_group_name_H-M   'P 1'
#
loop_
_entity.id
_entity.type
_entity.pdbx_description
1 polymer ?
#
loop_
_entity_poly.entity_id
_entity_poly.type
_entity_poly.pdbx_seq_one_letter_code
_entity_poly.pdbx_strand_id
1 'polypeptide(L)'
;TAFIRKEEQKSYFYSINVPSVVNSLQNSTEEIGKDMKGFDAVVFTAGSGGSTGYDKTMEIDLYGAVKSIEAAKANKADRFVMISAAYSDEPQFWDKAEMKPYYIAKHLADKELTHSGLDYTILRPVRLTDDENEGQIQISTNPKDLNEEIPRKAVAETVVEVLKNNKTIGKKLELSSGTNTIHDAVQAL
;
A
#
# COMPACT_ATOMS: atom_id res chain seq x y z
N THR A 1 -10.01 -9.59 6.64
CA THR A 1 -11.10 -8.60 6.86
C THR A 1 -10.81 -7.34 6.04
N ALA A 2 -11.81 -6.83 5.34
CA ALA A 2 -11.71 -5.57 4.61
C ALA A 2 -12.14 -4.40 5.52
N PHE A 3 -11.30 -3.37 5.58
CA PHE A 3 -11.61 -2.08 6.19
C PHE A 3 -12.24 -1.19 5.11
N ILE A 4 -13.52 -0.89 5.23
CA ILE A 4 -14.31 -0.20 4.20
C ILE A 4 -14.91 1.09 4.73
N ARG A 5 -15.14 2.05 3.84
CA ARG A 5 -15.59 3.40 4.23
C ARG A 5 -17.11 3.54 4.29
N LYS A 6 -17.86 2.72 3.55
CA LYS A 6 -19.31 2.86 3.38
C LYS A 6 -20.03 1.54 3.57
N GLU A 7 -21.22 1.58 4.18
CA GLU A 7 -22.09 0.41 4.37
C GLU A 7 -22.42 -0.31 3.05
N GLU A 8 -22.61 0.44 1.97
CA GLU A 8 -22.96 -0.13 0.66
C GLU A 8 -21.88 -1.06 0.11
N GLN A 9 -20.63 -0.90 0.54
CA GLN A 9 -19.51 -1.75 0.12
C GLN A 9 -19.58 -3.15 0.74
N LYS A 10 -20.31 -3.34 1.84
CA LYS A 10 -20.45 -4.65 2.53
C LYS A 10 -21.00 -5.73 1.62
N SER A 11 -21.96 -5.41 0.77
CA SER A 11 -22.59 -6.38 -0.12
C SER A 11 -21.59 -7.03 -1.08
N TYR A 12 -20.66 -6.24 -1.59
CA TYR A 12 -19.57 -6.73 -2.43
C TYR A 12 -18.67 -7.71 -1.67
N PHE A 13 -18.17 -7.33 -0.51
CA PHE A 13 -17.27 -8.20 0.29
C PHE A 13 -17.99 -9.45 0.79
N TYR A 14 -19.26 -9.34 1.14
CA TYR A 14 -20.08 -10.49 1.49
C TYR A 14 -20.21 -11.49 0.34
N SER A 15 -20.42 -11.02 -0.91
CA SER A 15 -20.55 -11.87 -2.08
C SER A 15 -19.29 -12.69 -2.42
N ILE A 16 -18.13 -12.24 -1.96
CA ILE A 16 -16.84 -12.94 -2.12
C ILE A 16 -16.34 -13.60 -0.82
N ASN A 17 -17.22 -13.76 0.18
CA ASN A 17 -16.93 -14.35 1.48
C ASN A 17 -15.77 -13.66 2.26
N VAL A 18 -15.61 -12.35 2.13
CA VAL A 18 -14.62 -11.54 2.87
C VAL A 18 -15.32 -10.77 3.98
N PRO A 19 -14.99 -11.02 5.26
CA PRO A 19 -15.48 -10.19 6.36
C PRO A 19 -15.08 -8.72 6.18
N SER A 20 -15.96 -7.81 6.57
CA SER A 20 -15.67 -6.38 6.46
C SER A 20 -16.11 -5.59 7.69
N VAL A 21 -15.39 -4.51 8.00
CA VAL A 21 -15.72 -3.53 9.02
C VAL A 21 -15.86 -2.15 8.37
N VAL A 22 -16.86 -1.39 8.79
CA VAL A 22 -17.08 -0.03 8.30
C VAL A 22 -16.47 0.96 9.27
N ASN A 23 -15.44 1.65 8.83
CA ASN A 23 -14.76 2.66 9.61
C ASN A 23 -14.09 3.68 8.67
N SER A 24 -13.53 4.75 9.20
CA SER A 24 -12.90 5.83 8.44
C SER A 24 -11.48 6.08 8.90
N LEU A 25 -10.55 6.28 7.95
CA LEU A 25 -9.21 6.77 8.24
C LEU A 25 -9.21 8.23 8.77
N GLN A 26 -10.33 8.92 8.75
CA GLN A 26 -10.49 10.24 9.38
C GLN A 26 -10.73 10.14 10.89
N ASN A 27 -11.15 8.98 11.40
CA ASN A 27 -11.34 8.72 12.83
C ASN A 27 -10.00 8.70 13.59
N SER A 28 -10.06 8.63 14.92
CA SER A 28 -8.87 8.57 15.77
C SER A 28 -8.08 7.28 15.59
N THR A 29 -6.80 7.30 15.99
CA THR A 29 -5.94 6.10 16.00
C THR A 29 -6.56 4.98 16.85
N GLU A 30 -7.19 5.32 17.98
CA GLU A 30 -7.84 4.34 18.85
C GLU A 30 -9.05 3.69 18.19
N GLU A 31 -9.87 4.46 17.45
CA GLU A 31 -11.04 3.93 16.75
C GLU A 31 -10.62 3.01 15.58
N ILE A 32 -9.59 3.39 14.82
CA ILE A 32 -9.00 2.56 13.80
C ILE A 32 -8.40 1.28 14.41
N GLY A 33 -7.73 1.41 15.55
CA GLY A 33 -7.09 0.30 16.26
C GLY A 33 -8.07 -0.74 16.80
N LYS A 34 -9.32 -0.38 17.09
CA LYS A 34 -10.33 -1.37 17.52
C LYS A 34 -10.54 -2.46 16.49
N ASP A 35 -10.48 -2.09 15.21
CA ASP A 35 -10.66 -3.00 14.08
C ASP A 35 -9.40 -3.81 13.71
N MET A 36 -8.26 -3.48 14.31
CA MET A 36 -6.99 -4.21 14.13
C MET A 36 -6.74 -5.27 15.20
N LYS A 37 -7.62 -5.38 16.19
CA LYS A 37 -7.46 -6.29 17.31
C LYS A 37 -7.45 -7.75 16.88
N GLY A 38 -6.39 -8.48 17.23
CA GLY A 38 -6.25 -9.91 16.93
C GLY A 38 -5.84 -10.22 15.49
N PHE A 39 -5.42 -9.23 14.73
CA PHE A 39 -4.79 -9.44 13.43
C PHE A 39 -3.26 -9.42 13.55
N ASP A 40 -2.60 -10.27 12.78
CA ASP A 40 -1.14 -10.38 12.74
C ASP A 40 -0.52 -9.40 11.73
N ALA A 41 -1.31 -8.99 10.73
CA ALA A 41 -0.85 -8.14 9.64
C ALA A 41 -1.86 -7.07 9.23
N VAL A 42 -1.34 -5.93 8.79
CA VAL A 42 -2.09 -4.84 8.17
C VAL A 42 -1.61 -4.64 6.74
N VAL A 43 -2.54 -4.51 5.81
CA VAL A 43 -2.27 -4.12 4.42
C VAL A 43 -2.91 -2.76 4.17
N PHE A 44 -2.10 -1.72 4.02
CA PHE A 44 -2.56 -0.37 3.77
C PHE A 44 -2.55 -0.09 2.26
N THR A 45 -3.75 -0.07 1.68
CA THR A 45 -3.97 0.19 0.25
C THR A 45 -4.81 1.43 -0.01
N ALA A 46 -5.09 2.20 1.04
CA ALA A 46 -5.94 3.37 0.94
C ALA A 46 -5.23 4.53 0.24
N GLY A 47 -6.02 5.32 -0.45
CA GLY A 47 -5.63 6.58 -1.05
C GLY A 47 -6.88 7.44 -1.28
N SER A 48 -6.70 8.74 -1.33
CA SER A 48 -7.79 9.70 -1.50
C SER A 48 -8.42 9.63 -2.90
N GLY A 49 -7.64 9.18 -3.90
CA GLY A 49 -8.03 9.11 -5.30
C GLY A 49 -7.76 10.42 -6.07
N GLY A 50 -7.58 10.28 -7.39
CA GLY A 50 -7.20 11.42 -8.27
C GLY A 50 -8.28 12.49 -8.47
N SER A 51 -9.52 12.26 -8.01
CA SER A 51 -10.62 13.21 -8.11
C SER A 51 -10.81 14.08 -6.87
N THR A 52 -10.02 13.87 -5.83
CA THR A 52 -10.07 14.64 -4.58
C THR A 52 -8.97 15.70 -4.54
N GLY A 53 -9.13 16.71 -3.66
CA GLY A 53 -8.10 17.73 -3.46
C GLY A 53 -6.92 17.24 -2.61
N TYR A 54 -5.86 18.06 -2.56
CA TYR A 54 -4.66 17.74 -1.78
C TYR A 54 -4.90 17.73 -0.26
N ASP A 55 -5.96 18.38 0.23
CA ASP A 55 -6.46 18.24 1.60
C ASP A 55 -6.74 16.77 1.93
N LYS A 56 -7.43 16.05 1.04
CA LYS A 56 -7.69 14.62 1.19
C LYS A 56 -6.45 13.76 1.02
N THR A 57 -5.52 14.15 0.18
CA THR A 57 -4.21 13.51 0.10
C THR A 57 -3.48 13.58 1.46
N MET A 58 -3.48 14.74 2.11
CA MET A 58 -2.88 14.88 3.44
C MET A 58 -3.62 14.09 4.51
N GLU A 59 -4.96 14.09 4.49
CA GLU A 59 -5.78 13.39 5.50
C GLU A 59 -5.72 11.87 5.37
N ILE A 60 -5.75 11.33 4.16
CA ILE A 60 -5.90 9.89 3.89
C ILE A 60 -4.57 9.24 3.56
N ASP A 61 -3.85 9.75 2.53
CA ASP A 61 -2.62 9.11 2.05
C ASP A 61 -1.48 9.26 3.05
N LEU A 62 -1.39 10.42 3.73
CA LEU A 62 -0.37 10.64 4.76
C LEU A 62 -0.90 10.32 6.16
N TYR A 63 -1.81 11.13 6.69
CA TYR A 63 -2.20 11.02 8.11
C TYR A 63 -3.01 9.76 8.40
N GLY A 64 -3.78 9.27 7.42
CA GLY A 64 -4.43 7.95 7.51
C GLY A 64 -3.43 6.81 7.60
N ALA A 65 -2.31 6.89 6.86
CA ALA A 65 -1.22 5.92 6.95
C ALA A 65 -0.54 6.00 8.32
N VAL A 66 -0.17 7.20 8.81
CA VAL A 66 0.43 7.41 10.12
C VAL A 66 -0.42 6.78 11.23
N LYS A 67 -1.72 7.11 11.28
CA LYS A 67 -2.65 6.55 12.27
C LYS A 67 -2.78 5.02 12.17
N SER A 68 -2.76 4.48 10.95
CA SER A 68 -2.81 3.03 10.76
C SER A 68 -1.54 2.33 11.25
N ILE A 69 -0.37 2.95 11.08
CA ILE A 69 0.92 2.46 11.61
C ILE A 69 0.90 2.48 13.14
N GLU A 70 0.49 3.59 13.75
CA GLU A 70 0.35 3.71 15.21
C GLU A 70 -0.64 2.69 15.78
N ALA A 71 -1.79 2.53 15.13
CA ALA A 71 -2.82 1.56 15.51
C ALA A 71 -2.31 0.11 15.41
N ALA A 72 -1.56 -0.24 14.37
CA ALA A 72 -0.94 -1.55 14.21
C ALA A 72 0.05 -1.83 15.36
N LYS A 73 0.94 -0.89 15.67
CA LYS A 73 1.87 -0.99 16.82
C LYS A 73 1.14 -1.22 18.14
N ALA A 74 0.12 -0.42 18.42
CA ALA A 74 -0.66 -0.53 19.66
C ALA A 74 -1.38 -1.87 19.81
N ASN A 75 -1.74 -2.53 18.70
CA ASN A 75 -2.44 -3.81 18.68
C ASN A 75 -1.53 -5.02 18.42
N LYS A 76 -0.21 -4.81 18.30
CA LYS A 76 0.79 -5.86 18.02
C LYS A 76 0.52 -6.59 16.69
N ALA A 77 -0.02 -5.89 15.71
CA ALA A 77 -0.08 -6.33 14.32
C ALA A 77 1.26 -6.00 13.65
N ASP A 78 2.28 -6.81 13.95
CA ASP A 78 3.67 -6.45 13.67
C ASP A 78 4.01 -6.42 12.18
N ARG A 79 3.31 -7.19 11.34
CA ARG A 79 3.51 -7.23 9.88
C ARG A 79 2.72 -6.13 9.20
N PHE A 80 3.40 -5.24 8.45
CA PHE A 80 2.75 -4.11 7.76
C PHE A 80 3.17 -4.04 6.30
N VAL A 81 2.22 -4.16 5.37
CA VAL A 81 2.45 -3.95 3.94
C VAL A 81 1.77 -2.67 3.48
N MET A 82 2.55 -1.74 2.90
CA MET A 82 2.03 -0.48 2.40
C MET A 82 2.13 -0.40 0.87
N ILE A 83 1.04 0.00 0.22
CA ILE A 83 1.06 0.42 -1.18
C ILE A 83 1.36 1.90 -1.26
N SER A 84 2.56 2.22 -1.69
CA SER A 84 3.05 3.58 -1.90
C SER A 84 3.01 3.93 -3.41
N ALA A 85 4.01 4.61 -3.92
CA ALA A 85 4.14 4.95 -5.33
C ALA A 85 5.61 4.89 -5.77
N ALA A 86 5.84 4.46 -7.01
CA ALA A 86 7.16 4.55 -7.62
C ALA A 86 7.66 6.00 -7.62
N TYR A 87 8.96 6.18 -7.56
CA TYR A 87 9.59 7.51 -7.48
C TYR A 87 9.32 8.31 -6.20
N SER A 88 8.77 7.71 -5.12
CA SER A 88 8.51 8.43 -3.87
C SER A 88 9.77 8.99 -3.19
N ASP A 89 10.96 8.48 -3.50
CA ASP A 89 12.24 9.00 -3.02
C ASP A 89 12.99 9.87 -4.06
N GLU A 90 12.32 10.29 -5.16
CA GLU A 90 12.92 11.04 -6.29
C GLU A 90 12.32 12.45 -6.45
N PRO A 91 12.73 13.46 -5.65
CA PRO A 91 12.13 14.80 -5.70
C PRO A 91 12.14 15.46 -7.08
N GLN A 92 13.14 15.16 -7.91
CA GLN A 92 13.22 15.70 -9.28
C GLN A 92 12.10 15.19 -10.19
N PHE A 93 11.57 13.99 -9.89
CA PHE A 93 10.42 13.41 -10.60
C PHE A 93 9.11 14.08 -10.18
N TRP A 94 8.96 14.43 -8.90
CA TRP A 94 7.72 15.01 -8.37
C TRP A 94 7.32 16.31 -9.05
N ASP A 95 8.32 17.18 -9.34
CA ASP A 95 8.08 18.44 -10.04
C ASP A 95 7.67 18.24 -11.49
N LYS A 96 8.24 17.25 -12.18
CA LYS A 96 7.89 16.90 -13.56
C LYS A 96 6.50 16.26 -13.70
N ALA A 97 6.09 15.47 -12.73
CA ALA A 97 4.82 14.76 -12.74
C ALA A 97 3.62 15.65 -12.35
N GLU A 98 3.84 16.93 -11.99
CA GLU A 98 2.79 17.85 -11.52
C GLU A 98 1.97 17.32 -10.34
N MET A 99 2.50 16.32 -9.61
CA MET A 99 1.84 15.62 -8.48
C MET A 99 2.63 15.77 -7.19
N LYS A 100 3.41 16.83 -7.05
CA LYS A 100 4.33 17.03 -5.92
C LYS A 100 3.70 16.80 -4.53
N PRO A 101 2.51 17.36 -4.20
CA PRO A 101 1.90 17.12 -2.88
C PRO A 101 1.57 15.65 -2.62
N TYR A 102 1.16 14.90 -3.64
CA TYR A 102 0.92 13.47 -3.55
C TYR A 102 2.21 12.70 -3.23
N TYR A 103 3.30 12.98 -3.97
CA TYR A 103 4.58 12.30 -3.73
C TYR A 103 5.18 12.66 -2.37
N ILE A 104 5.02 13.91 -1.90
CA ILE A 104 5.41 14.31 -0.54
C ILE A 104 4.64 13.48 0.50
N ALA A 105 3.32 13.32 0.33
CA ALA A 105 2.51 12.52 1.24
C ALA A 105 2.94 11.05 1.27
N LYS A 106 3.17 10.43 0.11
CA LYS A 106 3.66 9.04 0.00
C LYS A 106 5.05 8.88 0.60
N HIS A 107 5.98 9.79 0.27
CA HIS A 107 7.33 9.80 0.84
C HIS A 107 7.32 9.87 2.37
N LEU A 108 6.52 10.78 2.94
CA LEU A 108 6.45 10.94 4.40
C LEU A 108 5.78 9.74 5.07
N ALA A 109 4.75 9.15 4.46
CA ALA A 109 4.13 7.91 4.95
C ALA A 109 5.11 6.73 4.93
N ASP A 110 5.89 6.58 3.85
CA ASP A 110 6.95 5.58 3.75
C ASP A 110 8.00 5.77 4.84
N LYS A 111 8.42 7.02 5.05
CA LYS A 111 9.40 7.39 6.08
C LYS A 111 8.89 7.06 7.48
N GLU A 112 7.64 7.37 7.79
CA GLU A 112 7.02 7.03 9.07
C GLU A 112 7.02 5.51 9.29
N LEU A 113 6.62 4.74 8.27
CA LEU A 113 6.62 3.29 8.36
C LEU A 113 8.03 2.71 8.57
N THR A 114 9.05 3.24 7.88
CA THR A 114 10.44 2.77 8.05
C THR A 114 10.99 3.01 9.45
N HIS A 115 10.49 4.00 10.18
CA HIS A 115 10.92 4.30 11.56
C HIS A 115 10.00 3.68 12.62
N SER A 116 8.92 3.01 12.22
CA SER A 116 7.90 2.51 13.14
C SER A 116 8.36 1.36 14.04
N GLY A 117 9.35 0.57 13.60
CA GLY A 117 9.77 -0.67 14.22
C GLY A 117 8.92 -1.90 13.85
N LEU A 118 7.93 -1.74 12.93
CA LEU A 118 7.14 -2.85 12.40
C LEU A 118 7.93 -3.64 11.36
N ASP A 119 7.56 -4.90 11.17
CA ASP A 119 8.02 -5.77 10.08
C ASP A 119 7.37 -5.32 8.76
N TYR A 120 7.87 -4.23 8.20
CA TYR A 120 7.25 -3.62 7.04
C TYR A 120 7.75 -4.17 5.70
N THR A 121 6.89 -4.06 4.68
CA THR A 121 7.25 -4.05 3.25
C THR A 121 6.51 -2.90 2.57
N ILE A 122 7.22 -2.07 1.81
CA ILE A 122 6.63 -0.99 1.03
C ILE A 122 6.69 -1.37 -0.44
N LEU A 123 5.52 -1.55 -1.05
CA LEU A 123 5.39 -1.75 -2.48
C LEU A 123 5.13 -0.40 -3.15
N ARG A 124 5.95 -0.06 -4.13
CA ARG A 124 5.91 1.21 -4.86
C ARG A 124 5.57 0.95 -6.32
N PRO A 125 4.30 0.72 -6.65
CA PRO A 125 3.89 0.52 -8.03
C PRO A 125 4.02 1.80 -8.85
N VAL A 126 4.29 1.61 -10.14
CA VAL A 126 4.09 2.61 -11.19
C VAL A 126 2.60 2.86 -11.44
N ARG A 127 2.21 3.50 -12.56
CA ARG A 127 0.80 3.77 -12.87
C ARG A 127 -0.04 2.48 -12.87
N LEU A 128 -1.11 2.49 -12.08
CA LEU A 128 -2.01 1.35 -11.94
C LEU A 128 -3.03 1.32 -13.08
N THR A 129 -3.24 0.14 -13.67
CA THR A 129 -4.28 -0.11 -14.68
C THR A 129 -5.29 -1.14 -14.18
N ASP A 130 -6.42 -1.27 -14.90
CA ASP A 130 -7.44 -2.29 -14.66
C ASP A 130 -7.39 -3.42 -15.71
N ASP A 131 -6.28 -3.51 -16.44
CA ASP A 131 -6.06 -4.54 -17.44
C ASP A 131 -5.92 -5.93 -16.81
N GLU A 132 -6.11 -6.96 -17.63
CA GLU A 132 -5.85 -8.33 -17.22
C GLU A 132 -4.36 -8.53 -16.90
N ASN A 133 -4.08 -9.30 -15.86
CA ASN A 133 -2.72 -9.61 -15.44
C ASN A 133 -2.38 -11.06 -15.79
N GLU A 134 -1.26 -11.25 -16.46
CA GLU A 134 -0.68 -12.56 -16.74
C GLU A 134 0.20 -13.10 -15.59
N GLY A 135 0.20 -12.46 -14.42
CA GLY A 135 1.00 -12.86 -13.26
C GLY A 135 2.49 -12.55 -13.40
N GLN A 136 2.85 -11.60 -14.25
CA GLN A 136 4.24 -11.23 -14.52
C GLN A 136 4.54 -9.82 -14.07
N ILE A 137 5.65 -9.66 -13.33
CA ILE A 137 6.10 -8.38 -12.77
C ILE A 137 7.61 -8.19 -12.93
N GLN A 138 8.02 -6.97 -12.71
CA GLN A 138 9.40 -6.59 -12.44
C GLN A 138 9.48 -5.90 -11.08
N ILE A 139 10.43 -6.31 -10.25
CA ILE A 139 10.80 -5.65 -9.00
C ILE A 139 12.19 -5.06 -9.17
N SER A 140 12.37 -3.79 -8.77
CA SER A 140 13.67 -3.11 -8.77
C SER A 140 13.84 -2.28 -7.50
N THR A 141 15.06 -1.92 -7.19
CA THR A 141 15.40 -0.88 -6.20
C THR A 141 15.59 0.49 -6.87
N ASN A 142 15.60 0.54 -8.20
CA ASN A 142 15.73 1.77 -8.99
C ASN A 142 14.48 1.93 -9.88
N PRO A 143 13.65 2.97 -9.66
CA PRO A 143 12.43 3.17 -10.42
C PRO A 143 12.65 3.44 -11.92
N LYS A 144 13.87 3.83 -12.32
CA LYS A 144 14.20 4.08 -13.74
C LYS A 144 14.28 2.81 -14.59
N ASP A 145 14.38 1.65 -13.94
CA ASP A 145 14.44 0.35 -14.62
C ASP A 145 13.05 -0.22 -14.91
N LEU A 146 11.99 0.47 -14.46
CA LEU A 146 10.62 -0.02 -14.52
C LEU A 146 9.93 0.31 -15.86
N ASN A 147 8.98 -0.52 -16.24
CA ASN A 147 7.95 -0.18 -17.22
C ASN A 147 6.98 0.88 -16.64
N GLU A 148 6.13 1.45 -17.48
CA GLU A 148 5.30 2.60 -17.09
C GLU A 148 4.05 2.21 -16.28
N GLU A 149 3.60 0.94 -16.38
CA GLU A 149 2.31 0.49 -15.87
C GLU A 149 2.37 -0.86 -15.18
N ILE A 150 1.35 -1.09 -14.32
CA ILE A 150 1.09 -2.38 -13.68
C ILE A 150 -0.40 -2.55 -13.40
N PRO A 151 -1.01 -3.71 -13.70
CA PRO A 151 -2.38 -4.02 -13.28
C PRO A 151 -2.54 -4.07 -11.75
N ARG A 152 -3.64 -3.52 -11.25
CA ARG A 152 -3.98 -3.61 -9.80
C ARG A 152 -4.01 -5.05 -9.29
N LYS A 153 -4.44 -5.99 -10.14
CA LYS A 153 -4.45 -7.42 -9.82
C LYS A 153 -3.03 -7.93 -9.53
N ALA A 154 -2.03 -7.56 -10.36
CA ALA A 154 -0.64 -7.94 -10.13
C ALA A 154 -0.09 -7.41 -8.81
N VAL A 155 -0.43 -6.16 -8.47
CA VAL A 155 -0.06 -5.59 -7.17
C VAL A 155 -0.71 -6.35 -6.02
N ALA A 156 -1.99 -6.69 -6.13
CA ALA A 156 -2.71 -7.46 -5.11
C ALA A 156 -2.12 -8.86 -4.90
N GLU A 157 -1.80 -9.56 -5.98
CA GLU A 157 -1.14 -10.87 -5.93
C GLU A 157 0.27 -10.76 -5.34
N THR A 158 1.02 -9.68 -5.65
CA THR A 158 2.33 -9.40 -5.04
C THR A 158 2.20 -9.18 -3.53
N VAL A 159 1.16 -8.48 -3.05
CA VAL A 159 0.89 -8.34 -1.60
C VAL A 159 0.76 -9.70 -0.93
N VAL A 160 0.02 -10.62 -1.53
CA VAL A 160 -0.15 -11.98 -0.98
C VAL A 160 1.19 -12.71 -0.90
N GLU A 161 2.03 -12.56 -1.91
CA GLU A 161 3.34 -13.24 -1.95
C GLU A 161 4.34 -12.64 -0.96
N VAL A 162 4.41 -11.31 -0.83
CA VAL A 162 5.30 -10.66 0.16
C VAL A 162 4.89 -10.92 1.61
N LEU A 163 3.61 -11.13 1.88
CA LEU A 163 3.14 -11.53 3.21
C LEU A 163 3.63 -12.91 3.63
N LYS A 164 3.90 -13.80 2.68
CA LYS A 164 4.43 -15.16 2.92
C LYS A 164 5.96 -15.23 2.99
N ASN A 165 6.65 -14.16 2.57
CA ASN A 165 8.12 -14.16 2.45
C ASN A 165 8.78 -13.14 3.39
N ASN A 166 9.35 -13.62 4.50
CA ASN A 166 10.01 -12.78 5.49
C ASN A 166 11.27 -12.06 4.95
N LYS A 167 11.85 -12.49 3.82
CA LYS A 167 12.95 -11.77 3.16
C LYS A 167 12.54 -10.39 2.66
N THR A 168 11.24 -10.13 2.54
CA THR A 168 10.70 -8.83 2.11
C THR A 168 10.60 -7.80 3.25
N ILE A 169 10.79 -8.25 4.49
CA ILE A 169 10.76 -7.37 5.67
C ILE A 169 11.89 -6.35 5.58
N GLY A 170 11.56 -5.09 5.86
CA GLY A 170 12.48 -3.96 5.81
C GLY A 170 12.76 -3.43 4.40
N LYS A 171 12.04 -3.92 3.38
CA LYS A 171 12.30 -3.54 1.98
C LYS A 171 11.29 -2.53 1.42
N LYS A 172 11.82 -1.64 0.56
CA LYS A 172 11.05 -0.80 -0.37
C LYS A 172 11.26 -1.38 -1.76
N LEU A 173 10.19 -1.74 -2.43
CA LEU A 173 10.21 -2.46 -3.70
C LEU A 173 9.47 -1.65 -4.75
N GLU A 174 10.19 -1.12 -5.71
CA GLU A 174 9.64 -0.49 -6.90
C GLU A 174 9.06 -1.58 -7.81
N LEU A 175 7.86 -1.38 -8.36
CA LEU A 175 7.07 -2.45 -8.97
C LEU A 175 6.42 -2.02 -10.29
N SER A 176 6.64 -2.77 -11.35
CA SER A 176 5.96 -2.61 -12.65
C SER A 176 5.55 -3.96 -13.26
N SER A 177 4.81 -3.94 -14.36
CA SER A 177 4.69 -5.11 -15.24
C SER A 177 6.08 -5.55 -15.70
N GLY A 178 6.27 -6.83 -15.94
CA GLY A 178 7.55 -7.40 -16.32
C GLY A 178 7.44 -8.77 -16.95
N THR A 179 8.49 -9.57 -16.85
CA THR A 179 8.57 -10.89 -17.45
C THR A 179 8.75 -12.03 -16.44
N ASN A 180 8.98 -11.72 -15.17
CA ASN A 180 9.13 -12.72 -14.13
C ASN A 180 7.77 -13.05 -13.51
N THR A 181 7.54 -14.31 -13.16
CA THR A 181 6.37 -14.63 -12.36
C THR A 181 6.45 -13.90 -11.00
N ILE A 182 5.30 -13.56 -10.42
CA ILE A 182 5.26 -12.88 -9.12
C ILE A 182 6.01 -13.68 -8.06
N HIS A 183 5.83 -15.01 -8.05
CA HIS A 183 6.53 -15.91 -7.13
C HIS A 183 8.05 -15.80 -7.30
N ASP A 184 8.57 -15.97 -8.51
CA ASP A 184 10.01 -15.94 -8.76
C ASP A 184 10.63 -14.58 -8.44
N ALA A 185 9.93 -13.47 -8.83
CA ALA A 185 10.38 -12.12 -8.55
C ALA A 185 10.49 -11.84 -7.04
N VAL A 186 9.55 -12.35 -6.22
CA VAL A 186 9.56 -12.17 -4.76
C VAL A 186 10.55 -13.13 -4.09
N GLN A 187 10.73 -14.35 -4.59
CA GLN A 187 11.71 -15.30 -4.03
C GLN A 187 13.17 -14.90 -4.29
N ALA A 188 13.42 -14.15 -5.36
CA ALA A 188 14.74 -13.64 -5.72
C ALA A 188 15.26 -12.50 -4.82
N LEU A 189 14.41 -11.96 -3.91
CA LEU A 189 14.77 -10.90 -2.95
C LEU A 189 15.55 -11.47 -1.77
#